data_b8f0f203ad03706260b56b89d59fd998
#
_entry.id   b8f0f203ad03706260b56b89d59fd998
#
_cell.length_a   1.000
_cell.length_b   1.000
_cell.length_c   1.000
_cell.angle_alpha   90.00
_cell.angle_beta   90.00
_cell.angle_gamma   90.00
#
_symmetry.space_group_name_H-M   'P 1'
#
loop_
_entity.id
_entity.type
_entity.pdbx_description
1 polymer ?
#
loop_
_entity_poly.entity_id
_entity_poly.type
_entity_poly.pdbx_seq_one_letter_code
_entity_poly.pdbx_strand_id
1 'polypeptide(L)'
;MLNFQKLERSHLPRLLPYFRGQERRLSNYSAGFLFMWGRYMDTHFAEAEGCLLLRDRYVGKSYFYYPLSKDGDAAAEERALDALEEYCRSSEERLHLTAVPREKLAPLVERYGADLHVSNIRRWRDYLYDASSFRDYPGGRYSGQRNHVHKFEKTYPDHVFRTCEAEDLPAMQKFLCEYADTQYDKDDVLADEEMQGTFDILPHIAELGLYCGALYAGGKMVALSVGERCGDTMIIHIEKALRGVAGAYPAVAQAFARTFCADGVRYINREDDSGDVGLRKSKLQYLPVQLVGKYNLAVHRAIDSLSKLPSVQTARLTLRAIPDEDAPAFAVLARDEELNRWWGYNWRERTSAEHPEDKWFLEDIRFDFRHKNEIPLGIYFGETLVGEVVLHSFGYRAEAEIGMRVLPAWQRRGIAREALLGMMEYGFLKLGLERIEAKCFKENEVSARALRAALEDIYRALGELRPRRGRVLLTLDDAPPAPGFEPARQLGTFYAWRRS
;
A
#
# COMPACT_ATOMS: atom_id res chain seq x y z
N MET A 1 6.20 -12.82 9.85
CA MET A 1 4.94 -12.05 9.62
C MET A 1 5.21 -10.59 9.96
N LEU A 2 4.80 -9.64 9.11
CA LEU A 2 4.97 -8.21 9.37
C LEU A 2 4.22 -7.79 10.63
N ASN A 3 4.85 -6.97 11.46
CA ASN A 3 4.24 -6.41 12.66
C ASN A 3 4.29 -4.89 12.56
N PHE A 4 3.17 -4.27 12.15
CA PHE A 4 3.04 -2.83 12.10
C PHE A 4 2.78 -2.26 13.49
N GLN A 5 3.68 -1.43 13.97
CA GLN A 5 3.55 -0.69 15.23
C GLN A 5 3.25 0.78 14.95
N LYS A 6 2.50 1.43 15.83
CA LYS A 6 2.19 2.86 15.72
C LYS A 6 3.48 3.68 15.68
N LEU A 7 3.54 4.62 14.75
CA LEU A 7 4.69 5.53 14.65
C LEU A 7 4.60 6.57 15.77
N GLU A 8 5.60 6.54 16.64
CA GLU A 8 5.77 7.53 17.68
C GLU A 8 7.03 8.37 17.41
N ARG A 9 7.08 9.58 17.98
CA ARG A 9 8.20 10.52 17.81
C ARG A 9 9.55 9.88 18.13
N SER A 10 9.60 9.09 19.19
CA SER A 10 10.82 8.38 19.64
C SER A 10 11.37 7.38 18.61
N HIS A 11 10.58 6.97 17.63
CA HIS A 11 11.02 6.05 16.57
C HIS A 11 11.77 6.77 15.45
N LEU A 12 11.45 8.04 15.18
CA LEU A 12 11.96 8.76 14.02
C LEU A 12 13.48 8.87 13.92
N PRO A 13 14.25 9.14 14.99
CA PRO A 13 15.71 9.18 14.90
C PRO A 13 16.33 7.89 14.35
N ARG A 14 15.76 6.74 14.71
CA ARG A 14 16.16 5.42 14.18
C ARG A 14 15.85 5.27 12.70
N LEU A 15 14.80 5.91 12.22
CA LEU A 15 14.32 5.79 10.84
C LEU A 15 14.97 6.80 9.88
N LEU A 16 15.69 7.82 10.37
CA LEU A 16 16.36 8.83 9.54
C LEU A 16 17.24 8.25 8.42
N PRO A 17 17.98 7.12 8.60
CA PRO A 17 18.79 6.56 7.52
C PRO A 17 17.99 6.17 6.27
N TYR A 18 16.70 5.85 6.40
CA TYR A 18 15.85 5.54 5.24
C TYR A 18 15.52 6.78 4.41
N PHE A 19 15.45 7.97 5.04
CA PHE A 19 15.02 9.20 4.37
C PHE A 19 16.20 9.97 3.77
N ARG A 20 17.36 9.93 4.40
CA ARG A 20 18.50 10.77 4.04
C ARG A 20 19.10 10.47 2.67
N GLY A 21 19.15 9.20 2.26
CA GLY A 21 19.76 8.75 1.02
C GLY A 21 18.82 8.67 -0.18
N GLN A 22 17.50 8.81 0.02
CA GLN A 22 16.52 8.59 -1.03
C GLN A 22 16.39 9.79 -2.00
N GLU A 23 16.09 9.49 -3.27
CA GLU A 23 15.92 10.49 -4.34
C GLU A 23 14.49 10.50 -4.92
N ARG A 24 13.49 10.06 -4.14
CA ARG A 24 12.08 10.02 -4.58
C ARG A 24 11.48 11.41 -4.78
N ARG A 25 12.05 12.41 -4.11
CA ARG A 25 11.64 13.83 -4.16
C ARG A 25 10.19 14.06 -3.78
N LEU A 26 9.60 13.15 -3.00
CA LEU A 26 8.24 13.23 -2.45
C LEU A 26 8.31 13.57 -0.97
N SER A 27 7.52 14.55 -0.54
CA SER A 27 7.48 14.99 0.87
C SER A 27 7.10 13.86 1.83
N ASN A 28 6.26 12.94 1.40
CA ASN A 28 5.83 11.77 2.18
C ASN A 28 6.98 10.86 2.66
N TYR A 29 8.14 10.90 2.00
CA TYR A 29 9.31 10.12 2.36
C TYR A 29 10.35 10.97 3.10
N SER A 30 9.91 11.65 4.16
CA SER A 30 10.76 12.49 5.01
C SER A 30 10.32 12.38 6.47
N ALA A 31 11.26 12.57 7.39
CA ALA A 31 10.98 12.50 8.82
C ALA A 31 10.09 13.66 9.28
N GLY A 32 10.32 14.86 8.75
CA GLY A 32 9.51 16.03 9.04
C GLY A 32 8.05 15.85 8.66
N PHE A 33 7.77 15.31 7.47
CA PHE A 33 6.40 15.01 7.06
C PHE A 33 5.74 14.01 8.00
N LEU A 34 6.41 12.91 8.31
CA LEU A 34 5.86 11.87 9.20
C LEU A 34 5.66 12.40 10.63
N PHE A 35 6.53 13.28 11.09
CA PHE A 35 6.38 13.91 12.40
C PHE A 35 5.13 14.80 12.46
N MET A 36 4.92 15.64 11.43
CA MET A 36 3.80 16.59 11.41
C MET A 36 2.45 15.90 11.16
N TRP A 37 2.41 14.93 10.24
CA TRP A 37 1.16 14.34 9.74
C TRP A 37 0.87 12.93 10.25
N GLY A 38 1.87 12.22 10.79
CA GLY A 38 1.73 10.81 11.16
C GLY A 38 0.66 10.54 12.22
N ARG A 39 0.40 11.49 13.13
CA ARG A 39 -0.69 11.39 14.11
C ARG A 39 -2.05 11.50 13.42
N TYR A 40 -2.23 12.47 12.54
CA TYR A 40 -3.48 12.69 11.81
C TYR A 40 -3.82 11.52 10.88
N MET A 41 -2.80 10.96 10.23
CA MET A 41 -2.94 9.82 9.32
C MET A 41 -2.93 8.47 10.03
N ASP A 42 -2.81 8.43 11.36
CA ASP A 42 -2.64 7.21 12.15
C ASP A 42 -1.57 6.30 11.53
N THR A 43 -0.39 6.86 11.33
CA THR A 43 0.72 6.18 10.65
C THR A 43 1.32 5.09 11.54
N HIS A 44 1.54 3.94 10.95
CA HIS A 44 2.23 2.79 11.52
C HIS A 44 3.43 2.43 10.64
N PHE A 45 4.40 1.73 11.21
CA PHE A 45 5.57 1.27 10.48
C PHE A 45 5.97 -0.15 10.85
N ALA A 46 6.65 -0.81 9.93
CA ALA A 46 7.36 -2.06 10.13
C ALA A 46 8.70 -2.02 9.38
N GLU A 47 9.66 -2.80 9.81
CA GLU A 47 10.94 -2.99 9.11
C GLU A 47 11.05 -4.46 8.68
N ALA A 48 11.22 -4.69 7.39
CA ALA A 48 11.38 -6.02 6.83
C ALA A 48 12.23 -5.98 5.55
N GLU A 49 12.96 -7.03 5.26
CA GLU A 49 13.78 -7.18 4.03
C GLU A 49 14.75 -6.01 3.78
N GLY A 50 15.21 -5.33 4.85
CA GLY A 50 16.05 -4.14 4.74
C GLY A 50 15.31 -2.86 4.37
N CYS A 51 13.98 -2.90 4.30
CA CYS A 51 13.12 -1.77 3.97
C CYS A 51 12.30 -1.27 5.15
N LEU A 52 11.98 0.01 5.13
CA LEU A 52 10.93 0.63 5.92
C LEU A 52 9.60 0.49 5.17
N LEU A 53 8.61 -0.06 5.84
CA LEU A 53 7.22 -0.17 5.41
C LEU A 53 6.38 0.80 6.25
N LEU A 54 5.66 1.70 5.60
CA LEU A 54 4.76 2.65 6.24
C LEU A 54 3.32 2.32 5.87
N ARG A 55 2.42 2.49 6.82
CA ARG A 55 0.97 2.29 6.64
C ARG A 55 0.21 3.41 7.33
N ASP A 56 -0.58 4.15 6.55
CA ASP A 56 -1.56 5.10 7.08
C ASP A 56 -2.93 4.43 7.22
N ARG A 57 -3.68 4.83 8.22
CA ARG A 57 -5.08 4.45 8.40
C ARG A 57 -5.97 5.67 8.27
N TYR A 58 -6.77 5.72 7.22
CA TYR A 58 -7.67 6.83 6.98
C TYR A 58 -9.07 6.33 6.62
N VAL A 59 -10.09 6.81 7.35
CA VAL A 59 -11.51 6.43 7.16
C VAL A 59 -11.68 4.89 7.11
N GLY A 60 -11.06 4.19 8.06
CA GLY A 60 -11.18 2.73 8.18
C GLY A 60 -10.47 1.92 7.09
N LYS A 61 -9.65 2.55 6.27
CA LYS A 61 -8.85 1.88 5.24
C LYS A 61 -7.37 2.03 5.50
N SER A 62 -6.60 1.00 5.16
CA SER A 62 -5.15 1.03 5.19
C SER A 62 -4.57 1.43 3.84
N TYR A 63 -3.55 2.28 3.87
CA TYR A 63 -2.79 2.74 2.71
C TYR A 63 -1.31 2.51 2.98
N PHE A 64 -0.67 1.69 2.18
CA PHE A 64 0.73 1.31 2.36
C PHE A 64 1.60 2.14 1.43
N TYR A 65 2.67 2.70 1.96
CA TYR A 65 3.68 3.34 1.12
C TYR A 65 4.46 2.30 0.33
N TYR A 66 4.94 2.67 -0.84
CA TYR A 66 5.88 1.82 -1.55
C TYR A 66 7.13 1.61 -0.68
N PRO A 67 7.64 0.37 -0.50
CA PRO A 67 8.74 0.08 0.40
C PRO A 67 9.94 0.99 0.19
N LEU A 68 10.60 1.42 1.25
CA LEU A 68 11.75 2.32 1.21
C LEU A 68 13.00 1.62 1.74
N SER A 69 13.92 1.24 0.85
CA SER A 69 15.25 0.78 1.22
C SER A 69 16.18 1.95 1.53
N LYS A 70 17.22 1.73 2.35
CA LYS A 70 18.18 2.79 2.72
C LYS A 70 19.01 3.27 1.54
N ASP A 71 19.38 2.34 0.65
CA ASP A 71 20.35 2.56 -0.42
C ASP A 71 19.70 2.43 -1.83
N GLY A 72 18.37 2.43 -1.93
CA GLY A 72 17.68 2.26 -3.21
C GLY A 72 17.75 0.83 -3.77
N ASP A 73 17.97 -0.20 -2.91
CA ASP A 73 18.01 -1.60 -3.30
C ASP A 73 16.64 -2.08 -3.81
N ALA A 74 16.51 -2.15 -5.13
CA ALA A 74 15.28 -2.57 -5.78
C ALA A 74 14.90 -4.03 -5.46
N ALA A 75 15.88 -4.92 -5.26
CA ALA A 75 15.60 -6.31 -4.93
C ALA A 75 15.06 -6.45 -3.48
N ALA A 76 15.56 -5.64 -2.55
CA ALA A 76 15.01 -5.55 -1.20
C ALA A 76 13.58 -4.98 -1.22
N GLU A 77 13.31 -3.94 -2.03
CA GLU A 77 11.97 -3.38 -2.18
C GLU A 77 10.97 -4.40 -2.76
N GLU A 78 11.38 -5.24 -3.72
CA GLU A 78 10.56 -6.34 -4.26
C GLU A 78 10.24 -7.40 -3.21
N ARG A 79 11.23 -7.84 -2.42
CA ARG A 79 10.99 -8.79 -1.32
C ARG A 79 10.07 -8.18 -0.23
N ALA A 80 10.22 -6.89 0.04
CA ALA A 80 9.35 -6.18 0.98
C ALA A 80 7.90 -6.08 0.46
N LEU A 81 7.70 -5.95 -0.86
CA LEU A 81 6.36 -6.06 -1.46
C LEU A 81 5.78 -7.47 -1.32
N ASP A 82 6.60 -8.54 -1.50
CA ASP A 82 6.15 -9.92 -1.25
C ASP A 82 5.66 -10.10 0.20
N ALA A 83 6.42 -9.57 1.16
CA ALA A 83 6.06 -9.63 2.57
C ALA A 83 4.78 -8.81 2.87
N LEU A 84 4.58 -7.69 2.18
CA LEU A 84 3.38 -6.86 2.31
C LEU A 84 2.15 -7.54 1.73
N GLU A 85 2.26 -8.19 0.57
CA GLU A 85 1.19 -9.00 -0.03
C GLU A 85 0.74 -10.12 0.91
N GLU A 86 1.71 -10.84 1.51
CA GLU A 86 1.43 -11.89 2.49
C GLU A 86 0.74 -11.33 3.74
N TYR A 87 1.20 -10.18 4.24
CA TYR A 87 0.55 -9.49 5.33
C TYR A 87 -0.91 -9.14 5.00
N CYS A 88 -1.17 -8.52 3.85
CA CYS A 88 -2.53 -8.15 3.44
C CYS A 88 -3.44 -9.38 3.25
N ARG A 89 -2.88 -10.51 2.79
CA ARG A 89 -3.62 -11.76 2.64
C ARG A 89 -4.01 -12.37 3.99
N SER A 90 -3.09 -12.32 4.97
CA SER A 90 -3.29 -12.93 6.29
C SER A 90 -4.07 -12.04 7.27
N SER A 91 -4.13 -10.74 7.05
CA SER A 91 -4.80 -9.76 7.92
C SER A 91 -6.15 -9.25 7.40
N GLU A 92 -6.66 -9.80 6.30
CA GLU A 92 -7.87 -9.34 5.59
C GLU A 92 -7.81 -7.86 5.11
N GLU A 93 -6.63 -7.24 5.17
CA GLU A 93 -6.44 -5.88 4.68
C GLU A 93 -6.32 -5.85 3.15
N ARG A 94 -6.77 -4.76 2.53
CA ARG A 94 -6.63 -4.56 1.08
C ARG A 94 -5.30 -3.91 0.75
N LEU A 95 -4.65 -4.39 -0.31
CA LEU A 95 -3.41 -3.78 -0.79
C LEU A 95 -3.73 -2.48 -1.56
N HIS A 96 -3.66 -1.36 -0.85
CA HIS A 96 -3.70 -0.02 -1.44
C HIS A 96 -2.33 0.62 -1.27
N LEU A 97 -1.60 0.80 -2.36
CA LEU A 97 -0.34 1.52 -2.32
C LEU A 97 -0.60 3.03 -2.47
N THR A 98 0.09 3.83 -1.67
CA THR A 98 0.00 5.30 -1.69
C THR A 98 1.38 5.94 -1.86
N ALA A 99 1.41 7.20 -2.25
CA ALA A 99 2.62 7.97 -2.48
C ALA A 99 3.67 7.24 -3.36
N VAL A 100 3.20 6.39 -4.29
CA VAL A 100 4.07 5.63 -5.18
C VAL A 100 4.78 6.58 -6.13
N PRO A 101 6.12 6.53 -6.23
CA PRO A 101 6.87 7.32 -7.19
C PRO A 101 6.59 6.87 -8.64
N ARG A 102 6.69 7.82 -9.58
CA ARG A 102 6.38 7.55 -10.99
C ARG A 102 7.21 6.43 -11.60
N GLU A 103 8.48 6.36 -11.26
CA GLU A 103 9.44 5.36 -11.76
C GLU A 103 9.10 3.93 -11.31
N LYS A 104 8.28 3.78 -10.27
CA LYS A 104 7.83 2.48 -9.76
C LYS A 104 6.52 1.99 -10.40
N LEU A 105 5.86 2.80 -11.25
CA LEU A 105 4.59 2.41 -11.85
C LEU A 105 4.74 1.26 -12.84
N ALA A 106 5.72 1.32 -13.75
CA ALA A 106 5.89 0.28 -14.77
C ALA A 106 6.18 -1.10 -14.16
N PRO A 107 7.12 -1.25 -13.21
CA PRO A 107 7.31 -2.52 -12.48
C PRO A 107 6.05 -3.00 -11.76
N LEU A 108 5.25 -2.10 -11.15
CA LEU A 108 4.03 -2.48 -10.45
C LEU A 108 2.93 -2.94 -11.42
N VAL A 109 2.82 -2.33 -12.61
CA VAL A 109 1.91 -2.81 -13.66
C VAL A 109 2.36 -4.17 -14.18
N GLU A 110 3.66 -4.41 -14.34
CA GLU A 110 4.18 -5.73 -14.70
C GLU A 110 3.88 -6.78 -13.62
N ARG A 111 4.01 -6.39 -12.34
CA ARG A 111 3.78 -7.27 -11.19
C ARG A 111 2.31 -7.65 -10.99
N TYR A 112 1.39 -6.69 -11.11
CA TYR A 112 -0.02 -6.85 -10.74
C TYR A 112 -0.98 -6.93 -11.93
N GLY A 113 -0.49 -6.73 -13.15
CA GLY A 113 -1.31 -6.72 -14.35
C GLY A 113 -1.92 -5.36 -14.68
N ALA A 114 -2.70 -5.34 -15.77
CA ALA A 114 -3.24 -4.10 -16.34
C ALA A 114 -4.48 -3.55 -15.62
N ASP A 115 -5.13 -4.35 -14.77
CA ASP A 115 -6.40 -3.99 -14.09
C ASP A 115 -6.19 -3.18 -12.80
N LEU A 116 -4.99 -2.62 -12.62
CA LEU A 116 -4.69 -1.70 -11.53
C LEU A 116 -5.51 -0.42 -11.66
N HIS A 117 -6.22 -0.04 -10.61
CA HIS A 117 -6.75 1.31 -10.52
C HIS A 117 -5.64 2.26 -10.04
N VAL A 118 -5.13 3.06 -10.96
CA VAL A 118 -4.09 4.08 -10.68
C VAL A 118 -4.73 5.45 -10.65
N SER A 119 -4.53 6.19 -9.58
CA SER A 119 -4.96 7.58 -9.45
C SER A 119 -3.81 8.51 -9.07
N ASN A 120 -3.90 9.77 -9.54
CA ASN A 120 -2.92 10.81 -9.25
C ASN A 120 -3.64 12.16 -9.15
N ILE A 121 -4.01 12.52 -7.93
CA ILE A 121 -4.83 13.70 -7.67
C ILE A 121 -3.97 14.95 -7.71
N ARG A 122 -4.35 15.93 -8.53
CA ARG A 122 -3.59 17.17 -8.77
C ARG A 122 -3.22 17.94 -7.49
N ARG A 123 -4.14 18.05 -6.55
CA ARG A 123 -3.96 18.81 -5.30
C ARG A 123 -2.90 18.22 -4.35
N TRP A 124 -2.53 16.94 -4.53
CA TRP A 124 -1.54 16.25 -3.73
C TRP A 124 -0.16 16.15 -4.40
N ARG A 125 0.04 16.77 -5.59
CA ARG A 125 1.34 16.76 -6.27
C ARG A 125 2.27 17.78 -5.64
N ASP A 126 3.48 17.38 -5.32
CA ASP A 126 4.50 18.27 -4.79
C ASP A 126 5.04 19.22 -5.85
N TYR A 127 5.30 20.45 -5.44
CA TYR A 127 5.91 21.48 -6.27
C TYR A 127 7.42 21.41 -6.14
N LEU A 128 8.10 20.97 -7.19
CA LEU A 128 9.56 20.87 -7.26
C LEU A 128 10.13 22.04 -8.04
N TYR A 129 11.16 22.67 -7.48
CA TYR A 129 11.85 23.81 -8.06
C TYR A 129 13.32 23.55 -8.17
N ASP A 130 13.99 24.23 -9.11
CA ASP A 130 15.46 24.29 -9.15
C ASP A 130 15.97 25.14 -7.98
N ALA A 131 16.90 24.63 -7.19
CA ALA A 131 17.42 25.31 -5.99
C ALA A 131 18.16 26.62 -6.35
N SER A 132 18.85 26.67 -7.50
CA SER A 132 19.53 27.90 -7.98
C SER A 132 18.51 29.02 -8.24
N SER A 133 17.32 28.67 -8.70
CA SER A 133 16.26 29.64 -8.96
C SER A 133 15.79 30.35 -7.68
N PHE A 134 15.80 29.68 -6.55
CA PHE A 134 15.48 30.32 -5.26
C PHE A 134 16.63 31.13 -4.70
N ARG A 135 17.87 30.66 -4.87
CA ARG A 135 19.04 31.43 -4.42
C ARG A 135 19.17 32.79 -5.09
N ASP A 136 18.88 32.85 -6.40
CA ASP A 136 19.25 33.98 -7.22
C ASP A 136 18.08 34.73 -7.84
N TYR A 137 16.90 34.11 -7.94
CA TYR A 137 15.74 34.62 -8.70
C TYR A 137 16.15 35.12 -10.10
N PRO A 138 16.74 34.30 -10.96
CA PRO A 138 17.42 34.75 -12.18
C PRO A 138 16.45 35.22 -13.29
N GLY A 139 16.92 36.16 -14.10
CA GLY A 139 16.22 36.57 -15.32
C GLY A 139 14.91 37.35 -15.11
N GLY A 140 14.25 37.71 -16.23
CA GLY A 140 13.05 38.53 -16.22
C GLY A 140 11.83 37.86 -15.58
N ARG A 141 11.73 36.54 -15.63
CA ARG A 141 10.60 35.75 -15.09
C ARG A 141 10.48 35.85 -13.57
N TYR A 142 11.58 36.09 -12.85
CA TYR A 142 11.61 36.28 -11.40
C TYR A 142 11.68 37.76 -10.96
N SER A 143 11.42 38.70 -11.88
CA SER A 143 11.43 40.12 -11.54
C SER A 143 10.48 40.48 -10.39
N GLY A 144 9.33 39.85 -10.33
CA GLY A 144 8.35 40.01 -9.25
C GLY A 144 8.94 39.65 -7.89
N GLN A 145 9.57 38.48 -7.75
CA GLN A 145 10.21 38.01 -6.53
C GLN A 145 11.34 38.93 -6.11
N ARG A 146 12.24 39.30 -7.04
CA ARG A 146 13.32 40.28 -6.75
C ARG A 146 12.78 41.62 -6.29
N ASN A 147 11.73 42.15 -6.93
CA ASN A 147 11.13 43.40 -6.54
C ASN A 147 10.56 43.35 -5.12
N HIS A 148 9.93 42.21 -4.75
CA HIS A 148 9.45 42.01 -3.38
C HIS A 148 10.58 41.92 -2.37
N VAL A 149 11.69 41.22 -2.68
CA VAL A 149 12.88 41.17 -1.81
C VAL A 149 13.50 42.55 -1.67
N HIS A 150 13.77 43.27 -2.75
CA HIS A 150 14.32 44.61 -2.70
C HIS A 150 13.42 45.59 -1.92
N LYS A 151 12.11 45.49 -2.07
CA LYS A 151 11.17 46.29 -1.28
C LYS A 151 11.28 45.97 0.19
N PHE A 152 11.39 44.69 0.56
CA PHE A 152 11.60 44.28 1.96
C PHE A 152 12.91 44.83 2.50
N GLU A 153 14.03 44.62 1.83
CA GLU A 153 15.36 45.08 2.21
C GLU A 153 15.41 46.63 2.39
N LYS A 154 14.76 47.36 1.47
CA LYS A 154 14.67 48.81 1.57
C LYS A 154 13.80 49.30 2.73
N THR A 155 12.72 48.55 3.04
CA THR A 155 11.80 48.90 4.14
C THR A 155 12.40 48.56 5.50
N TYR A 156 13.18 47.51 5.57
CA TYR A 156 13.79 46.97 6.79
C TYR A 156 15.33 46.86 6.62
N PRO A 157 16.06 47.95 6.60
CA PRO A 157 17.51 47.93 6.36
C PRO A 157 18.30 47.22 7.45
N ASP A 158 17.72 47.05 8.63
CA ASP A 158 18.23 46.29 9.77
C ASP A 158 17.89 44.80 9.76
N HIS A 159 17.28 44.32 8.68
CA HIS A 159 16.88 42.89 8.57
C HIS A 159 18.10 41.98 8.64
N VAL A 160 17.90 40.84 9.27
CA VAL A 160 18.91 39.80 9.39
C VAL A 160 18.25 38.44 9.26
N PHE A 161 18.84 37.55 8.44
CA PHE A 161 18.52 36.13 8.43
C PHE A 161 19.51 35.36 9.30
N ARG A 162 19.01 34.49 10.18
CA ARG A 162 19.85 33.66 11.05
C ARG A 162 19.35 32.20 11.00
N THR A 163 20.29 31.29 11.17
CA THR A 163 19.96 29.91 11.56
C THR A 163 19.34 29.93 12.95
N CYS A 164 18.38 29.03 13.18
CA CYS A 164 17.75 28.90 14.49
C CYS A 164 18.37 27.72 15.23
N GLU A 165 18.67 27.95 16.50
CA GLU A 165 19.17 26.93 17.44
C GLU A 165 18.10 26.64 18.51
N ALA A 166 18.39 25.73 19.44
CA ALA A 166 17.44 25.34 20.50
C ALA A 166 17.02 26.52 21.38
N GLU A 167 17.92 27.49 21.59
CA GLU A 167 17.71 28.70 22.40
C GLU A 167 16.70 29.66 21.74
N ASP A 168 16.49 29.55 20.42
CA ASP A 168 15.53 30.38 19.69
C ASP A 168 14.07 29.87 19.82
N LEU A 169 13.86 28.71 20.43
CA LEU A 169 12.54 28.08 20.56
C LEU A 169 11.46 29.03 21.12
N PRO A 170 11.69 29.80 22.20
CA PRO A 170 10.69 30.74 22.70
C PRO A 170 10.34 31.85 21.69
N ALA A 171 11.30 32.31 20.90
CA ALA A 171 11.06 33.29 19.85
C ALA A 171 10.28 32.72 18.67
N MET A 172 10.58 31.49 18.28
CA MET A 172 9.83 30.79 17.24
C MET A 172 8.37 30.51 17.66
N GLN A 173 8.15 30.08 18.88
CA GLN A 173 6.80 29.86 19.42
C GLN A 173 6.00 31.16 19.49
N LYS A 174 6.63 32.25 19.96
CA LYS A 174 5.98 33.57 19.98
C LYS A 174 5.60 34.05 18.59
N PHE A 175 6.47 33.86 17.59
CA PHE A 175 6.19 34.18 16.19
C PHE A 175 4.99 33.35 15.66
N LEU A 176 4.94 32.04 15.94
CA LEU A 176 3.84 31.19 15.51
C LEU A 176 2.51 31.57 16.17
N CYS A 177 2.51 31.94 17.45
CA CYS A 177 1.31 32.45 18.12
C CYS A 177 0.78 33.72 17.41
N GLU A 178 1.65 34.68 17.11
CA GLU A 178 1.25 35.89 16.38
C GLU A 178 0.76 35.57 14.95
N TYR A 179 1.42 34.65 14.28
CA TYR A 179 0.97 34.18 12.97
C TYR A 179 -0.42 33.54 13.06
N ALA A 180 -0.65 32.67 14.04
CA ALA A 180 -1.92 32.02 14.27
C ALA A 180 -3.05 33.01 14.57
N ASP A 181 -2.81 34.01 15.41
CA ASP A 181 -3.79 35.02 15.77
C ASP A 181 -4.23 35.91 14.59
N THR A 182 -3.38 36.07 13.57
CA THR A 182 -3.60 37.05 12.50
C THR A 182 -3.92 36.43 11.15
N GLN A 183 -3.60 35.16 10.91
CA GLN A 183 -3.58 34.59 9.56
C GLN A 183 -4.15 33.15 9.46
N TYR A 184 -4.46 32.55 10.58
CA TYR A 184 -4.85 31.17 10.65
C TYR A 184 -6.37 31.00 10.61
N ASP A 185 -6.84 30.08 9.77
CA ASP A 185 -8.25 29.68 9.68
C ASP A 185 -8.50 28.49 10.60
N LYS A 186 -9.14 28.73 11.74
CA LYS A 186 -9.43 27.69 12.75
C LYS A 186 -10.53 26.71 12.34
N ASP A 187 -11.29 27.05 11.31
CA ASP A 187 -12.39 26.20 10.81
C ASP A 187 -11.90 25.19 9.75
N ASP A 188 -10.66 25.34 9.26
CA ASP A 188 -10.03 24.39 8.36
C ASP A 188 -9.24 23.33 9.15
N VAL A 189 -9.75 22.09 9.16
CA VAL A 189 -9.14 20.95 9.89
C VAL A 189 -7.70 20.67 9.45
N LEU A 190 -7.38 20.80 8.16
CA LEU A 190 -6.01 20.57 7.68
C LEU A 190 -5.07 21.68 8.11
N ALA A 191 -5.55 22.93 8.12
CA ALA A 191 -4.77 24.05 8.63
C ALA A 191 -4.51 23.92 10.14
N ASP A 192 -5.49 23.39 10.90
CA ASP A 192 -5.32 23.12 12.33
C ASP A 192 -4.28 22.04 12.61
N GLU A 193 -4.34 20.91 11.90
CA GLU A 193 -3.36 19.84 12.03
C GLU A 193 -1.94 20.30 11.59
N GLU A 194 -1.83 21.07 10.52
CA GLU A 194 -0.56 21.67 10.09
C GLU A 194 0.02 22.59 11.15
N MET A 195 -0.80 23.46 11.73
CA MET A 195 -0.36 24.40 12.77
C MET A 195 0.09 23.66 14.03
N GLN A 196 -0.68 22.66 14.47
CA GLN A 196 -0.31 21.82 15.61
C GLN A 196 1.01 21.08 15.33
N GLY A 197 1.14 20.45 14.17
CA GLY A 197 2.38 19.80 13.73
C GLY A 197 3.57 20.76 13.69
N THR A 198 3.33 22.02 13.25
CA THR A 198 4.34 23.07 13.23
C THR A 198 4.83 23.42 14.63
N PHE A 199 3.94 23.60 15.61
CA PHE A 199 4.34 23.84 17.01
C PHE A 199 5.10 22.66 17.60
N ASP A 200 4.62 21.46 17.32
CA ASP A 200 5.14 20.22 17.89
C ASP A 200 6.55 19.88 17.39
N ILE A 201 6.89 20.20 16.12
CA ILE A 201 8.18 19.84 15.52
C ILE A 201 9.32 20.76 15.97
N LEU A 202 9.05 22.01 16.33
CA LEU A 202 10.10 22.99 16.65
C LEU A 202 11.09 22.53 17.73
N PRO A 203 10.67 21.88 18.85
CA PRO A 203 11.61 21.39 19.85
C PRO A 203 12.51 20.23 19.35
N HIS A 204 12.17 19.63 18.20
CA HIS A 204 12.80 18.41 17.68
C HIS A 204 13.68 18.65 16.43
N ILE A 205 13.91 19.93 16.05
CA ILE A 205 14.67 20.31 14.84
C ILE A 205 16.05 19.64 14.82
N ALA A 206 16.81 19.74 15.88
CA ALA A 206 18.15 19.17 15.96
C ALA A 206 18.14 17.63 15.97
N GLU A 207 17.22 17.02 16.71
CA GLU A 207 17.05 15.56 16.81
C GLU A 207 16.73 14.93 15.46
N LEU A 208 15.87 15.57 14.67
CA LEU A 208 15.47 15.12 13.33
C LEU A 208 16.45 15.54 12.23
N GLY A 209 17.46 16.37 12.57
CA GLY A 209 18.43 16.89 11.61
C GLY A 209 17.80 17.84 10.58
N LEU A 210 16.80 18.61 11.01
CA LEU A 210 16.14 19.61 10.18
C LEU A 210 16.97 20.91 10.13
N TYR A 211 16.80 21.66 9.06
CA TYR A 211 17.35 22.99 8.87
C TYR A 211 16.31 24.03 9.24
N CYS A 212 16.65 24.97 10.07
CA CYS A 212 15.76 26.03 10.50
C CYS A 212 16.40 27.39 10.32
N GLY A 213 15.67 28.35 9.78
CA GLY A 213 16.14 29.73 9.62
C GLY A 213 15.01 30.73 9.76
N ALA A 214 15.31 31.83 10.39
CA ALA A 214 14.37 32.92 10.65
C ALA A 214 14.87 34.27 10.13
N LEU A 215 13.91 35.05 9.64
CA LEU A 215 14.13 36.42 9.19
C LEU A 215 13.64 37.39 10.26
N TYR A 216 14.51 38.30 10.64
CA TYR A 216 14.25 39.34 11.64
C TYR A 216 14.22 40.72 10.97
N ALA A 217 13.34 41.60 11.44
CA ALA A 217 13.26 42.99 11.05
C ALA A 217 12.79 43.82 12.25
N GLY A 218 13.43 44.95 12.53
CA GLY A 218 13.16 45.74 13.72
C GLY A 218 13.36 44.97 15.03
N GLY A 219 14.31 44.05 15.06
CA GLY A 219 14.58 43.19 16.21
C GLY A 219 13.54 42.08 16.47
N LYS A 220 12.56 41.92 15.61
CA LYS A 220 11.45 40.96 15.73
C LYS A 220 11.53 39.89 14.65
N MET A 221 11.22 38.64 14.99
CA MET A 221 11.08 37.57 14.00
C MET A 221 9.84 37.85 13.15
N VAL A 222 10.00 37.91 11.82
CA VAL A 222 8.95 38.24 10.86
C VAL A 222 8.66 37.10 9.88
N ALA A 223 9.59 36.15 9.76
CA ALA A 223 9.35 34.91 9.00
C ALA A 223 10.22 33.76 9.52
N LEU A 224 9.73 32.54 9.29
CA LEU A 224 10.37 31.29 9.72
C LEU A 224 10.27 30.28 8.58
N SER A 225 11.36 29.52 8.32
CA SER A 225 11.35 28.39 7.39
C SER A 225 12.07 27.20 8.01
N VAL A 226 11.48 26.01 7.86
CA VAL A 226 12.03 24.71 8.32
C VAL A 226 12.00 23.75 7.17
N GLY A 227 13.12 23.06 6.94
CA GLY A 227 13.22 22.07 5.88
C GLY A 227 14.09 20.88 6.25
N GLU A 228 14.01 19.83 5.43
CA GLU A 228 14.75 18.58 5.56
C GLU A 228 15.46 18.24 4.26
N ARG A 229 16.71 17.81 4.35
CA ARG A 229 17.44 17.34 3.17
C ARG A 229 17.28 15.84 2.98
N CYS A 230 16.67 15.44 1.85
CA CYS A 230 16.54 14.08 1.40
C CYS A 230 17.26 13.93 0.04
N GLY A 231 18.41 13.25 0.03
CA GLY A 231 19.25 13.13 -1.17
C GLY A 231 19.67 14.48 -1.76
N ASP A 232 19.27 14.73 -2.99
CA ASP A 232 19.56 15.99 -3.72
C ASP A 232 18.46 17.06 -3.55
N THR A 233 17.50 16.85 -2.67
CA THR A 233 16.31 17.70 -2.54
C THR A 233 16.17 18.25 -1.11
N MET A 234 15.96 19.55 -0.98
CA MET A 234 15.51 20.19 0.25
C MET A 234 13.98 20.24 0.25
N ILE A 235 13.34 19.56 1.21
CA ILE A 235 11.89 19.57 1.40
C ILE A 235 11.58 20.66 2.43
N ILE A 236 10.73 21.62 2.08
CA ILE A 236 10.30 22.71 2.95
C ILE A 236 8.97 22.34 3.58
N HIS A 237 9.01 22.00 4.86
CA HIS A 237 7.82 21.63 5.65
C HIS A 237 7.08 22.86 6.17
N ILE A 238 7.84 23.88 6.58
CA ILE A 238 7.29 25.10 7.18
C ILE A 238 7.88 26.30 6.47
N GLU A 239 7.02 27.17 5.97
CA GLU A 239 7.41 28.51 5.49
C GLU A 239 6.29 29.48 5.81
N LYS A 240 6.49 30.27 6.84
CA LYS A 240 5.50 31.23 7.36
C LYS A 240 6.10 32.62 7.47
N ALA A 241 5.29 33.64 7.14
CA ALA A 241 5.69 35.04 7.28
C ALA A 241 4.50 35.91 7.68
N LEU A 242 4.72 36.97 8.50
CA LEU A 242 3.65 37.87 8.92
C LEU A 242 3.13 38.71 7.77
N ARG A 243 1.80 38.75 7.58
CA ARG A 243 1.12 39.47 6.49
C ARG A 243 1.47 40.98 6.40
N GLY A 244 1.63 41.61 7.53
CA GLY A 244 1.97 43.03 7.59
C GLY A 244 3.36 43.37 7.08
N VAL A 245 4.22 42.38 6.85
CA VAL A 245 5.61 42.56 6.45
C VAL A 245 5.78 42.26 4.96
N ALA A 246 5.62 43.28 4.14
CA ALA A 246 5.61 43.12 2.68
C ALA A 246 6.97 42.60 2.17
N GLY A 247 6.93 41.48 1.40
CA GLY A 247 8.10 40.85 0.80
C GLY A 247 8.84 39.86 1.72
N ALA A 248 8.35 39.60 2.95
CA ALA A 248 8.97 38.64 3.87
C ALA A 248 9.01 37.21 3.34
N TYR A 249 7.94 36.72 2.68
CA TYR A 249 7.90 35.36 2.09
C TYR A 249 9.03 35.15 1.06
N PRO A 250 9.16 35.93 -0.04
CA PRO A 250 10.27 35.73 -0.97
C PRO A 250 11.65 36.01 -0.36
N ALA A 251 11.73 36.87 0.63
CA ALA A 251 13.01 37.17 1.33
C ALA A 251 13.45 35.96 2.17
N VAL A 252 12.58 35.36 2.98
CA VAL A 252 12.91 34.16 3.78
C VAL A 252 13.22 32.97 2.88
N ALA A 253 12.44 32.74 1.81
CA ALA A 253 12.68 31.65 0.87
C ALA A 253 14.05 31.77 0.19
N GLN A 254 14.44 32.97 -0.24
CA GLN A 254 15.75 33.24 -0.84
C GLN A 254 16.90 33.07 0.18
N ALA A 255 16.76 33.65 1.37
CA ALA A 255 17.79 33.58 2.40
C ALA A 255 17.99 32.11 2.87
N PHE A 256 16.92 31.37 3.07
CA PHE A 256 16.98 29.93 3.40
C PHE A 256 17.70 29.14 2.30
N ALA A 257 17.33 29.35 1.04
CA ALA A 257 17.96 28.68 -0.09
C ALA A 257 19.45 28.99 -0.20
N ARG A 258 19.85 30.24 -0.01
CA ARG A 258 21.25 30.65 -0.03
C ARG A 258 22.07 30.03 1.12
N THR A 259 21.45 29.85 2.27
CA THR A 259 22.13 29.32 3.45
C THR A 259 22.22 27.80 3.42
N PHE A 260 21.14 27.11 3.05
CA PHE A 260 21.03 25.65 3.25
C PHE A 260 20.95 24.84 1.95
N CYS A 261 20.75 25.46 0.78
CA CYS A 261 20.61 24.75 -0.48
C CYS A 261 21.82 25.00 -1.42
N ALA A 262 23.04 25.14 -0.89
CA ALA A 262 24.24 25.32 -1.71
C ALA A 262 24.79 23.96 -2.19
N ASP A 263 25.48 23.24 -1.36
CA ASP A 263 26.26 22.07 -1.76
C ASP A 263 25.42 20.80 -1.88
N GLY A 264 25.35 20.25 -3.12
CA GLY A 264 24.69 18.99 -3.41
C GLY A 264 23.15 19.03 -3.34
N VAL A 265 22.52 20.19 -3.09
CA VAL A 265 21.07 20.38 -3.22
C VAL A 265 20.75 20.92 -4.60
N ARG A 266 20.07 20.10 -5.40
CA ARG A 266 19.64 20.45 -6.77
C ARG A 266 18.22 20.99 -6.79
N TYR A 267 17.36 20.49 -5.92
CA TYR A 267 15.96 20.81 -5.94
C TYR A 267 15.47 21.30 -4.57
N ILE A 268 14.39 22.10 -4.61
CA ILE A 268 13.59 22.46 -3.47
C ILE A 268 12.18 21.91 -3.73
N ASN A 269 11.68 21.08 -2.81
CA ASN A 269 10.30 20.63 -2.78
C ASN A 269 9.54 21.46 -1.73
N ARG A 270 8.46 22.14 -2.13
CA ARG A 270 7.61 22.94 -1.22
C ARG A 270 6.25 22.27 -1.01
N GLU A 271 6.21 20.97 -1.03
CA GLU A 271 5.03 20.14 -0.83
C GLU A 271 3.87 20.48 -1.79
N ASP A 272 2.69 19.97 -1.54
CA ASP A 272 1.52 20.15 -2.38
C ASP A 272 0.72 21.42 -2.02
N ASP A 273 -0.44 21.62 -2.68
CA ASP A 273 -1.32 22.77 -2.44
C ASP A 273 -2.61 22.43 -1.69
N SER A 274 -2.80 21.19 -1.26
CA SER A 274 -3.97 20.66 -0.54
C SER A 274 -5.33 21.04 -1.17
N GLY A 275 -5.31 21.61 -2.37
CA GLY A 275 -6.49 22.12 -3.07
C GLY A 275 -6.75 23.62 -2.86
N ASP A 276 -5.98 24.30 -2.02
CA ASP A 276 -6.14 25.76 -1.83
C ASP A 276 -5.69 26.53 -3.08
N VAL A 277 -6.59 27.39 -3.58
CA VAL A 277 -6.39 28.17 -4.81
C VAL A 277 -5.35 29.27 -4.65
N GLY A 278 -5.30 29.90 -3.47
CA GLY A 278 -4.32 30.94 -3.14
C GLY A 278 -2.92 30.38 -3.04
N LEU A 279 -2.78 29.28 -2.31
CA LEU A 279 -1.50 28.56 -2.16
C LEU A 279 -1.02 28.05 -3.51
N ARG A 280 -1.90 27.48 -4.33
CA ARG A 280 -1.59 27.07 -5.71
C ARG A 280 -1.06 28.22 -6.55
N LYS A 281 -1.75 29.36 -6.53
CA LYS A 281 -1.32 30.55 -7.27
C LYS A 281 0.05 31.02 -6.80
N SER A 282 0.27 31.06 -5.49
CA SER A 282 1.55 31.45 -4.88
C SER A 282 2.67 30.49 -5.34
N LYS A 283 2.47 29.17 -5.22
CA LYS A 283 3.48 28.18 -5.61
C LYS A 283 3.82 28.24 -7.11
N LEU A 284 2.83 28.43 -7.98
CA LEU A 284 3.06 28.55 -9.43
C LEU A 284 3.87 29.79 -9.82
N GLN A 285 3.78 30.89 -9.07
CA GLN A 285 4.57 32.10 -9.32
C GLN A 285 6.08 31.90 -9.18
N TYR A 286 6.52 30.87 -8.46
CA TYR A 286 7.94 30.49 -8.33
C TYR A 286 8.41 29.53 -9.44
N LEU A 287 7.58 29.27 -10.46
CA LEU A 287 7.91 28.53 -11.67
C LEU A 287 8.47 27.12 -11.38
N PRO A 288 7.68 26.21 -10.83
CA PRO A 288 8.12 24.87 -10.55
C PRO A 288 8.61 24.17 -11.84
N VAL A 289 9.73 23.46 -11.74
CA VAL A 289 10.27 22.67 -12.85
C VAL A 289 9.46 21.39 -13.07
N GLN A 290 8.80 20.93 -12.00
CA GLN A 290 7.94 19.75 -12.04
C GLN A 290 6.86 19.79 -10.96
N LEU A 291 5.72 19.18 -11.27
CA LEU A 291 4.74 18.75 -10.27
C LEU A 291 4.92 17.25 -10.07
N VAL A 292 5.57 16.87 -8.96
CA VAL A 292 5.89 15.47 -8.68
C VAL A 292 4.63 14.73 -8.29
N GLY A 293 4.27 13.72 -9.08
CA GLY A 293 3.05 12.94 -8.86
C GLY A 293 3.20 11.97 -7.70
N LYS A 294 2.19 11.93 -6.84
CA LYS A 294 2.00 10.91 -5.80
C LYS A 294 0.91 9.96 -6.29
N TYR A 295 1.30 8.75 -6.67
CA TYR A 295 0.34 7.81 -7.26
C TYR A 295 -0.24 6.91 -6.17
N ASN A 296 -1.56 6.67 -6.28
CA ASN A 296 -2.25 5.71 -5.44
C ASN A 296 -2.72 4.55 -6.33
N LEU A 297 -2.46 3.34 -5.89
CA LEU A 297 -2.81 2.13 -6.60
C LEU A 297 -3.71 1.26 -5.71
N ALA A 298 -4.90 0.93 -6.21
CA ALA A 298 -5.70 -0.12 -5.63
C ALA A 298 -5.40 -1.42 -6.39
N VAL A 299 -4.84 -2.39 -5.68
CA VAL A 299 -4.50 -3.70 -6.24
C VAL A 299 -5.64 -4.65 -5.93
N HIS A 300 -6.30 -5.18 -6.98
CA HIS A 300 -7.44 -6.06 -6.85
C HIS A 300 -7.01 -7.52 -7.00
N ARG A 301 -7.63 -8.38 -6.20
CA ARG A 301 -7.57 -9.83 -6.40
C ARG A 301 -8.67 -10.24 -7.36
N ALA A 302 -8.49 -11.31 -8.10
CA ALA A 302 -9.47 -11.78 -9.08
C ALA A 302 -10.88 -11.96 -8.50
N ILE A 303 -10.99 -12.44 -7.25
CA ILE A 303 -12.27 -12.62 -6.55
C ILE A 303 -13.00 -11.29 -6.26
N ASP A 304 -12.29 -10.18 -6.17
CA ASP A 304 -12.87 -8.89 -5.76
C ASP A 304 -13.91 -8.37 -6.76
N SER A 305 -13.83 -8.80 -8.03
CA SER A 305 -14.77 -8.44 -9.10
C SER A 305 -16.12 -9.16 -9.01
N LEU A 306 -16.21 -10.25 -8.26
CA LEU A 306 -17.42 -11.06 -8.19
C LEU A 306 -18.45 -10.50 -7.20
N SER A 307 -19.67 -10.27 -7.64
CA SER A 307 -20.82 -9.90 -6.79
C SER A 307 -21.64 -11.11 -6.33
N LYS A 308 -21.55 -12.23 -7.05
CA LYS A 308 -22.26 -13.49 -6.75
C LYS A 308 -21.41 -14.69 -7.13
N LEU A 309 -21.67 -15.83 -6.50
CA LEU A 309 -21.04 -17.09 -6.85
C LEU A 309 -21.34 -17.47 -8.32
N PRO A 310 -20.34 -17.95 -9.06
CA PRO A 310 -20.53 -18.39 -10.44
C PRO A 310 -21.30 -19.70 -10.51
N SER A 311 -21.76 -20.04 -11.73
CA SER A 311 -22.21 -21.38 -12.08
C SER A 311 -21.38 -21.87 -13.27
N VAL A 312 -20.79 -23.06 -13.13
CA VAL A 312 -19.92 -23.68 -14.14
C VAL A 312 -20.53 -25.01 -14.56
N GLN A 313 -20.76 -25.18 -15.85
CA GLN A 313 -21.24 -26.40 -16.43
C GLN A 313 -20.08 -27.21 -16.99
N THR A 314 -20.06 -28.49 -16.70
CA THR A 314 -19.15 -29.47 -17.32
C THR A 314 -19.92 -30.50 -18.13
N ALA A 315 -19.27 -31.55 -18.60
CA ALA A 315 -19.97 -32.58 -19.36
C ALA A 315 -21.07 -33.33 -18.56
N ARG A 316 -20.87 -33.53 -17.25
CA ARG A 316 -21.77 -34.27 -16.37
C ARG A 316 -22.16 -33.54 -15.10
N LEU A 317 -21.42 -32.46 -14.74
CA LEU A 317 -21.55 -31.80 -13.47
C LEU A 317 -22.01 -30.35 -13.62
N THR A 318 -22.70 -29.87 -12.61
CA THR A 318 -22.92 -28.44 -12.38
C THR A 318 -22.20 -28.04 -11.11
N LEU A 319 -21.27 -27.09 -11.22
CA LEU A 319 -20.60 -26.44 -10.06
C LEU A 319 -21.35 -25.15 -9.78
N ARG A 320 -22.05 -25.06 -8.66
CA ARG A 320 -22.91 -23.91 -8.36
C ARG A 320 -23.00 -23.61 -6.87
N ALA A 321 -23.55 -22.46 -6.53
CA ALA A 321 -23.89 -22.13 -5.17
C ALA A 321 -24.81 -23.20 -4.56
N ILE A 322 -24.55 -23.56 -3.29
CA ILE A 322 -25.36 -24.52 -2.55
C ILE A 322 -26.58 -23.78 -1.99
N PRO A 323 -27.82 -24.17 -2.37
CA PRO A 323 -29.04 -23.57 -1.89
C PRO A 323 -29.39 -24.04 -0.46
N ASP A 324 -30.33 -23.36 0.21
CA ASP A 324 -30.68 -23.61 1.60
C ASP A 324 -31.26 -25.03 1.82
N GLU A 325 -31.99 -25.54 0.85
CA GLU A 325 -32.57 -26.90 0.88
C GLU A 325 -31.50 -28.00 0.95
N ASP A 326 -30.30 -27.75 0.44
CA ASP A 326 -29.18 -28.69 0.45
C ASP A 326 -28.28 -28.55 1.70
N ALA A 327 -28.61 -27.68 2.64
CA ALA A 327 -27.82 -27.50 3.88
C ALA A 327 -27.63 -28.84 4.66
N PRO A 328 -28.63 -29.75 4.80
CA PRO A 328 -28.40 -31.05 5.43
C PRO A 328 -27.38 -31.92 4.69
N ALA A 329 -27.44 -31.95 3.35
CA ALA A 329 -26.51 -32.73 2.54
C ALA A 329 -25.08 -32.14 2.62
N PHE A 330 -24.97 -30.83 2.64
CA PHE A 330 -23.68 -30.17 2.82
C PHE A 330 -23.09 -30.38 4.22
N ALA A 331 -23.92 -30.37 5.27
CA ALA A 331 -23.49 -30.63 6.63
C ALA A 331 -22.92 -32.06 6.81
N VAL A 332 -23.47 -33.06 6.09
CA VAL A 332 -22.89 -34.42 6.02
C VAL A 332 -21.45 -34.37 5.48
N LEU A 333 -21.23 -33.65 4.37
CA LEU A 333 -19.91 -33.47 3.78
C LEU A 333 -18.95 -32.74 4.74
N ALA A 334 -19.43 -31.67 5.39
CA ALA A 334 -18.65 -30.85 6.29
C ALA A 334 -18.27 -31.54 7.62
N ARG A 335 -19.09 -32.48 8.09
CA ARG A 335 -18.83 -33.25 9.34
C ARG A 335 -18.04 -34.52 9.11
N ASP A 336 -17.88 -34.98 7.88
CA ASP A 336 -17.15 -36.21 7.60
C ASP A 336 -15.68 -36.10 8.02
N GLU A 337 -15.30 -36.85 9.06
CA GLU A 337 -13.99 -36.73 9.68
C GLU A 337 -12.86 -37.23 8.77
N GLU A 338 -13.12 -38.26 7.94
CA GLU A 338 -12.11 -38.80 7.02
C GLU A 338 -11.84 -37.81 5.87
N LEU A 339 -12.88 -37.17 5.33
CA LEU A 339 -12.72 -36.14 4.31
C LEU A 339 -12.04 -34.89 4.88
N ASN A 340 -12.43 -34.46 6.07
CA ASN A 340 -11.88 -33.25 6.68
C ASN A 340 -10.46 -33.44 7.22
N ARG A 341 -10.03 -34.66 7.52
CA ARG A 341 -8.64 -34.97 7.86
C ARG A 341 -7.66 -34.46 6.81
N TRP A 342 -8.05 -34.47 5.55
CA TRP A 342 -7.21 -34.06 4.42
C TRP A 342 -7.56 -32.68 3.86
N TRP A 343 -8.64 -32.07 4.39
CA TRP A 343 -9.12 -30.78 3.88
C TRP A 343 -8.34 -29.59 4.46
N GLY A 344 -7.68 -29.78 5.61
CA GLY A 344 -6.98 -28.67 6.30
C GLY A 344 -7.89 -27.67 7.00
N TYR A 345 -9.21 -27.90 6.97
CA TYR A 345 -10.23 -27.08 7.60
C TYR A 345 -10.82 -27.82 8.80
N ASN A 346 -10.85 -27.16 9.94
CA ASN A 346 -11.47 -27.68 11.14
C ASN A 346 -12.59 -26.72 11.59
N TRP A 347 -13.82 -27.05 11.28
CA TRP A 347 -14.98 -26.25 11.64
C TRP A 347 -15.11 -26.02 13.14
N ARG A 348 -14.59 -26.91 13.98
CA ARG A 348 -14.60 -26.80 15.44
C ARG A 348 -13.81 -25.59 15.95
N GLU A 349 -12.88 -25.09 15.16
CA GLU A 349 -12.10 -23.87 15.48
C GLU A 349 -12.85 -22.59 15.15
N ARG A 350 -13.93 -22.68 14.36
CA ARG A 350 -14.72 -21.53 13.90
C ARG A 350 -16.03 -21.33 14.67
N THR A 351 -16.42 -22.24 15.56
CA THR A 351 -17.61 -22.14 16.38
C THR A 351 -17.36 -22.69 17.77
N SER A 352 -17.99 -22.09 18.77
CA SER A 352 -18.07 -22.63 20.13
C SER A 352 -19.19 -23.67 20.32
N ALA A 353 -20.05 -23.85 19.30
CA ALA A 353 -21.13 -24.82 19.37
C ALA A 353 -20.60 -26.24 19.17
N GLU A 354 -20.86 -27.13 20.13
CA GLU A 354 -20.47 -28.54 20.06
C GLU A 354 -21.16 -29.26 18.90
N HIS A 355 -22.41 -28.90 18.63
CA HIS A 355 -23.25 -29.43 17.55
C HIS A 355 -23.93 -28.29 16.78
N PRO A 356 -23.22 -27.63 15.83
CA PRO A 356 -23.82 -26.58 15.03
C PRO A 356 -24.94 -27.14 14.15
N GLU A 357 -25.97 -26.31 13.89
CA GLU A 357 -27.04 -26.64 12.96
C GLU A 357 -26.52 -26.79 11.53
N ASP A 358 -27.22 -27.55 10.69
CA ASP A 358 -26.80 -27.80 9.30
C ASP A 358 -26.62 -26.50 8.50
N LYS A 359 -27.50 -25.52 8.72
CA LYS A 359 -27.40 -24.21 8.07
C LYS A 359 -26.15 -23.44 8.45
N TRP A 360 -25.56 -23.68 9.62
CA TRP A 360 -24.36 -22.99 10.06
C TRP A 360 -23.20 -23.24 9.08
N PHE A 361 -23.01 -24.48 8.62
CA PHE A 361 -21.95 -24.82 7.66
C PHE A 361 -22.11 -24.08 6.33
N LEU A 362 -23.36 -23.91 5.88
CA LEU A 362 -23.65 -23.18 4.65
C LEU A 362 -23.43 -21.67 4.83
N GLU A 363 -23.83 -21.11 5.96
CA GLU A 363 -23.57 -19.69 6.25
C GLU A 363 -22.09 -19.39 6.44
N ASP A 364 -21.31 -20.33 6.94
CA ASP A 364 -19.85 -20.19 7.10
C ASP A 364 -19.15 -20.03 5.74
N ILE A 365 -19.43 -20.89 4.76
CA ILE A 365 -18.86 -20.74 3.40
C ILE A 365 -19.41 -19.52 2.67
N ARG A 366 -20.64 -19.11 2.92
CA ARG A 366 -21.23 -17.87 2.39
C ARG A 366 -20.57 -16.64 2.99
N PHE A 367 -20.22 -16.69 4.27
CA PHE A 367 -19.44 -15.66 4.93
C PHE A 367 -18.09 -15.49 4.23
N ASP A 368 -17.36 -16.56 3.97
CA ASP A 368 -16.07 -16.50 3.28
C ASP A 368 -16.18 -15.89 1.87
N PHE A 369 -17.21 -16.22 1.11
CA PHE A 369 -17.45 -15.58 -0.19
C PHE A 369 -17.78 -14.09 -0.06
N ARG A 370 -18.64 -13.69 0.89
CA ARG A 370 -18.97 -12.27 1.14
C ARG A 370 -17.73 -11.44 1.49
N HIS A 371 -16.81 -12.03 2.24
CA HIS A 371 -15.53 -11.41 2.62
C HIS A 371 -14.43 -11.58 1.57
N LYS A 372 -14.74 -12.19 0.42
CA LYS A 372 -13.79 -12.38 -0.69
C LYS A 372 -12.61 -13.28 -0.32
N ASN A 373 -12.82 -14.25 0.55
CA ASN A 373 -11.83 -15.24 0.94
C ASN A 373 -11.83 -16.43 -0.02
N GLU A 374 -13.03 -16.88 -0.40
CA GLU A 374 -13.19 -18.12 -1.16
C GLU A 374 -14.34 -18.04 -2.20
N ILE A 375 -14.26 -18.89 -3.22
CA ILE A 375 -15.35 -19.21 -4.16
C ILE A 375 -15.74 -20.67 -3.92
N PRO A 376 -16.59 -20.97 -2.94
CA PRO A 376 -17.05 -22.32 -2.65
C PRO A 376 -18.23 -22.69 -3.57
N LEU A 377 -18.10 -23.79 -4.32
CA LEU A 377 -19.16 -24.30 -5.17
C LEU A 377 -19.49 -25.75 -4.82
N GLY A 378 -20.77 -26.06 -4.67
CA GLY A 378 -21.22 -27.44 -4.61
C GLY A 378 -21.02 -28.14 -5.95
N ILE A 379 -20.58 -29.39 -5.92
CA ILE A 379 -20.48 -30.28 -7.08
C ILE A 379 -21.79 -31.05 -7.18
N TYR A 380 -22.54 -30.83 -8.25
CA TYR A 380 -23.82 -31.50 -8.49
C TYR A 380 -23.73 -32.50 -9.65
N PHE A 381 -24.22 -33.71 -9.41
CA PHE A 381 -24.51 -34.69 -10.46
C PHE A 381 -26.03 -34.78 -10.63
N GLY A 382 -26.55 -34.20 -11.70
CA GLY A 382 -27.97 -33.85 -11.76
C GLY A 382 -28.32 -32.86 -10.65
N GLU A 383 -29.35 -33.20 -9.85
CA GLU A 383 -29.75 -32.36 -8.70
C GLU A 383 -29.12 -32.84 -7.38
N THR A 384 -28.25 -33.85 -7.39
CA THR A 384 -27.66 -34.39 -6.17
C THR A 384 -26.33 -33.70 -5.85
N LEU A 385 -26.20 -33.13 -4.65
CA LEU A 385 -24.95 -32.64 -4.14
C LEU A 385 -24.01 -33.82 -3.81
N VAL A 386 -22.87 -33.88 -4.49
CA VAL A 386 -21.92 -35.00 -4.40
C VAL A 386 -20.54 -34.60 -3.86
N GLY A 387 -20.29 -33.29 -3.69
CA GLY A 387 -19.02 -32.76 -3.20
C GLY A 387 -18.95 -31.24 -3.22
N GLU A 388 -17.77 -30.74 -3.00
CA GLU A 388 -17.45 -29.33 -3.03
C GLU A 388 -16.12 -29.09 -3.75
N VAL A 389 -16.03 -28.00 -4.50
CA VAL A 389 -14.79 -27.47 -5.09
C VAL A 389 -14.66 -26.00 -4.76
N VAL A 390 -13.46 -25.58 -4.34
CA VAL A 390 -13.22 -24.23 -3.83
C VAL A 390 -11.99 -23.64 -4.51
N LEU A 391 -12.09 -22.38 -4.96
CA LEU A 391 -10.91 -21.52 -5.16
C LEU A 391 -10.77 -20.64 -3.94
N HIS A 392 -9.57 -20.61 -3.35
CA HIS A 392 -9.26 -19.87 -2.13
C HIS A 392 -7.85 -19.26 -2.18
N SER A 393 -7.43 -18.62 -1.11
CA SER A 393 -6.07 -18.02 -1.00
C SER A 393 -5.71 -17.11 -2.19
N PHE A 394 -6.67 -16.29 -2.61
CA PHE A 394 -6.48 -15.37 -3.72
C PHE A 394 -5.37 -14.37 -3.45
N GLY A 395 -4.33 -14.40 -4.28
CA GLY A 395 -3.22 -13.45 -4.24
C GLY A 395 -3.44 -12.25 -5.17
N TYR A 396 -2.54 -11.30 -5.07
CA TYR A 396 -2.57 -10.05 -5.84
C TYR A 396 -1.95 -10.16 -7.25
N ARG A 397 -1.35 -11.30 -7.58
CA ARG A 397 -0.73 -11.59 -8.89
C ARG A 397 -1.58 -12.53 -9.73
N ALA A 398 -2.90 -12.34 -9.69
CA ALA A 398 -3.86 -13.20 -10.38
C ALA A 398 -3.67 -14.70 -10.06
N GLU A 399 -3.46 -15.02 -8.81
CA GLU A 399 -3.21 -16.37 -8.33
C GLU A 399 -4.25 -16.83 -7.30
N ALA A 400 -4.50 -18.12 -7.22
CA ALA A 400 -5.36 -18.75 -6.22
C ALA A 400 -4.94 -20.20 -5.97
N GLU A 401 -5.44 -20.77 -4.89
CA GLU A 401 -5.36 -22.20 -4.61
C GLU A 401 -6.69 -22.88 -4.92
N ILE A 402 -6.63 -24.14 -5.33
CA ILE A 402 -7.83 -24.97 -5.57
C ILE A 402 -7.85 -26.17 -4.63
N GLY A 403 -8.99 -26.37 -3.98
CA GLY A 403 -9.27 -27.55 -3.17
C GLY A 403 -10.58 -28.19 -3.59
N MET A 404 -10.75 -29.47 -3.25
CA MET A 404 -12.00 -30.18 -3.46
C MET A 404 -12.17 -31.35 -2.51
N ARG A 405 -13.42 -31.73 -2.28
CA ARG A 405 -13.79 -32.99 -1.58
C ARG A 405 -15.04 -33.58 -2.22
N VAL A 406 -15.07 -34.91 -2.31
CA VAL A 406 -16.18 -35.66 -2.92
C VAL A 406 -16.65 -36.73 -1.95
N LEU A 407 -17.94 -36.83 -1.73
CA LEU A 407 -18.56 -37.84 -0.85
C LEU A 407 -18.08 -39.27 -1.21
N PRO A 408 -17.77 -40.11 -0.21
CA PRO A 408 -17.23 -41.46 -0.44
C PRO A 408 -18.02 -42.30 -1.46
N ALA A 409 -19.34 -42.22 -1.41
CA ALA A 409 -20.22 -42.96 -2.34
C ALA A 409 -20.07 -42.51 -3.81
N TRP A 410 -19.49 -41.34 -4.06
CA TRP A 410 -19.33 -40.75 -5.39
C TRP A 410 -17.88 -40.74 -5.88
N GLN A 411 -16.95 -41.20 -5.08
CA GLN A 411 -15.53 -41.31 -5.46
C GLN A 411 -15.32 -42.38 -6.54
N ARG A 412 -14.15 -42.35 -7.19
CA ARG A 412 -13.74 -43.27 -8.28
C ARG A 412 -14.63 -43.26 -9.52
N ARG A 413 -15.46 -42.23 -9.70
CA ARG A 413 -16.34 -42.02 -10.87
C ARG A 413 -15.87 -40.91 -11.80
N GLY A 414 -14.65 -40.40 -11.60
CA GLY A 414 -14.07 -39.28 -12.36
C GLY A 414 -14.63 -37.88 -11.99
N ILE A 415 -15.52 -37.81 -10.99
CA ILE A 415 -16.17 -36.54 -10.56
C ILE A 415 -15.14 -35.52 -10.12
N ALA A 416 -14.21 -35.92 -9.28
CA ALA A 416 -13.16 -35.02 -8.77
C ALA A 416 -12.33 -34.38 -9.89
N ARG A 417 -11.90 -35.19 -10.86
CA ARG A 417 -11.13 -34.74 -12.02
C ARG A 417 -11.92 -33.75 -12.87
N GLU A 418 -13.18 -34.03 -13.14
CA GLU A 418 -14.05 -33.20 -13.96
C GLU A 418 -14.39 -31.87 -13.26
N ALA A 419 -14.63 -31.88 -11.94
CA ALA A 419 -14.90 -30.70 -11.16
C ALA A 419 -13.65 -29.79 -11.10
N LEU A 420 -12.46 -30.36 -10.89
CA LEU A 420 -11.19 -29.62 -10.94
C LEU A 420 -11.00 -28.94 -12.29
N LEU A 421 -11.17 -29.67 -13.39
CA LEU A 421 -11.05 -29.12 -14.74
C LEU A 421 -11.99 -27.94 -14.96
N GLY A 422 -13.27 -28.12 -14.67
CA GLY A 422 -14.26 -27.06 -14.85
C GLY A 422 -13.94 -25.82 -14.02
N MET A 423 -13.50 -26.00 -12.77
CA MET A 423 -13.15 -24.88 -11.91
C MET A 423 -11.85 -24.17 -12.33
N MET A 424 -10.85 -24.92 -12.80
CA MET A 424 -9.62 -24.35 -13.35
C MET A 424 -9.86 -23.60 -14.66
N GLU A 425 -10.66 -24.14 -15.58
CA GLU A 425 -11.07 -23.46 -16.81
C GLU A 425 -11.79 -22.13 -16.48
N TYR A 426 -12.70 -22.15 -15.51
CA TYR A 426 -13.35 -20.95 -15.03
C TYR A 426 -12.32 -19.94 -14.48
N GLY A 427 -11.41 -20.38 -13.63
CA GLY A 427 -10.36 -19.55 -13.04
C GLY A 427 -9.49 -18.89 -14.10
N PHE A 428 -8.99 -19.64 -15.08
CA PHE A 428 -8.11 -19.09 -16.13
C PHE A 428 -8.86 -18.27 -17.18
N LEU A 429 -10.02 -18.74 -17.67
CA LEU A 429 -10.67 -18.15 -18.84
C LEU A 429 -11.69 -17.07 -18.49
N LYS A 430 -12.32 -17.14 -17.33
CA LYS A 430 -13.37 -16.20 -16.91
C LYS A 430 -12.94 -15.27 -15.81
N LEU A 431 -12.23 -15.80 -14.80
CA LEU A 431 -11.77 -15.00 -13.67
C LEU A 431 -10.42 -14.32 -13.94
N GLY A 432 -9.69 -14.75 -14.98
CA GLY A 432 -8.43 -14.14 -15.39
C GLY A 432 -7.22 -14.51 -14.52
N LEU A 433 -7.31 -15.62 -13.78
CA LEU A 433 -6.15 -16.11 -13.03
C LEU A 433 -5.01 -16.46 -13.98
N GLU A 434 -3.79 -16.17 -13.55
CA GLU A 434 -2.56 -16.55 -14.24
C GLU A 434 -1.91 -17.79 -13.61
N ARG A 435 -2.24 -18.07 -12.34
CA ARG A 435 -1.71 -19.19 -11.59
C ARG A 435 -2.77 -19.79 -10.69
N ILE A 436 -2.90 -21.13 -10.74
CA ILE A 436 -3.70 -21.89 -9.78
C ILE A 436 -2.80 -22.96 -9.16
N GLU A 437 -2.76 -23.00 -7.83
CA GLU A 437 -2.03 -24.00 -7.06
C GLU A 437 -2.98 -25.02 -6.45
N ALA A 438 -2.53 -26.25 -6.32
CA ALA A 438 -3.20 -27.26 -5.51
C ALA A 438 -2.20 -27.89 -4.54
N LYS A 439 -2.60 -27.98 -3.28
CA LYS A 439 -1.78 -28.58 -2.22
C LYS A 439 -2.47 -29.84 -1.72
N CYS A 440 -1.71 -30.88 -1.45
CA CYS A 440 -2.22 -32.06 -0.77
C CYS A 440 -1.18 -32.59 0.24
N PHE A 441 -1.65 -33.26 1.26
CA PHE A 441 -0.75 -33.95 2.18
C PHE A 441 -0.02 -35.09 1.46
N LYS A 442 1.23 -35.32 1.78
CA LYS A 442 2.10 -36.33 1.17
C LYS A 442 1.50 -37.72 1.26
N GLU A 443 0.82 -38.00 2.34
CA GLU A 443 0.16 -39.27 2.63
C GLU A 443 -1.17 -39.44 1.88
N ASN A 444 -1.72 -38.37 1.31
CA ASN A 444 -2.98 -38.42 0.54
C ASN A 444 -2.73 -38.75 -0.93
N GLU A 445 -2.30 -39.99 -1.20
CA GLU A 445 -2.02 -40.46 -2.54
C GLU A 445 -3.24 -40.40 -3.49
N VAL A 446 -4.46 -40.47 -2.95
CA VAL A 446 -5.69 -40.35 -3.73
C VAL A 446 -5.83 -38.97 -4.34
N SER A 447 -5.66 -37.91 -3.54
CA SER A 447 -5.64 -36.53 -4.02
C SER A 447 -4.48 -36.29 -4.98
N ALA A 448 -3.27 -36.76 -4.65
CA ALA A 448 -2.11 -36.61 -5.53
C ALA A 448 -2.34 -37.21 -6.93
N ARG A 449 -2.96 -38.41 -7.03
CA ARG A 449 -3.32 -39.03 -8.33
C ARG A 449 -4.40 -38.23 -9.08
N ALA A 450 -5.42 -37.73 -8.37
CA ALA A 450 -6.50 -36.96 -8.98
C ALA A 450 -5.96 -35.62 -9.54
N LEU A 451 -5.09 -34.94 -8.80
CA LEU A 451 -4.45 -33.70 -9.22
C LEU A 451 -3.53 -33.90 -10.43
N ARG A 452 -2.71 -34.97 -10.47
CA ARG A 452 -1.87 -35.30 -11.63
C ARG A 452 -2.70 -35.56 -12.88
N ALA A 453 -3.77 -36.34 -12.76
CA ALA A 453 -4.66 -36.63 -13.89
C ALA A 453 -5.38 -35.37 -14.41
N ALA A 454 -5.82 -34.50 -13.53
CA ALA A 454 -6.40 -33.19 -13.90
C ALA A 454 -5.38 -32.29 -14.60
N LEU A 455 -4.11 -32.28 -14.17
CA LEU A 455 -3.01 -31.59 -14.82
C LEU A 455 -2.82 -32.02 -16.29
N GLU A 456 -2.73 -33.32 -16.53
CA GLU A 456 -2.54 -33.86 -17.88
C GLU A 456 -3.68 -33.43 -18.84
N ASP A 457 -4.89 -33.37 -18.33
CA ASP A 457 -6.05 -32.94 -19.12
C ASP A 457 -6.08 -31.44 -19.39
N ILE A 458 -5.72 -30.63 -18.39
CA ILE A 458 -5.59 -29.17 -18.59
C ILE A 458 -4.50 -28.86 -19.59
N TYR A 459 -3.36 -29.53 -19.53
CA TYR A 459 -2.33 -29.39 -20.55
C TYR A 459 -2.86 -29.68 -21.96
N ARG A 460 -3.69 -30.69 -22.09
CA ARG A 460 -4.30 -31.04 -23.37
C ARG A 460 -5.33 -29.99 -23.79
N ALA A 461 -6.24 -29.62 -22.89
CA ALA A 461 -7.29 -28.63 -23.17
C ALA A 461 -6.74 -27.24 -23.46
N LEU A 462 -5.76 -26.74 -22.69
CA LEU A 462 -5.12 -25.43 -22.92
C LEU A 462 -4.23 -25.44 -24.17
N GLY A 463 -3.61 -26.58 -24.52
CA GLY A 463 -2.88 -26.74 -25.77
C GLY A 463 -3.76 -26.61 -27.01
N GLU A 464 -5.02 -27.06 -26.92
CA GLU A 464 -6.02 -26.91 -27.97
C GLU A 464 -6.65 -25.53 -28.04
N LEU A 465 -6.74 -24.80 -26.91
CA LEU A 465 -7.39 -23.48 -26.81
C LEU A 465 -6.48 -22.30 -27.17
N ARG A 466 -5.19 -22.51 -27.49
CA ARG A 466 -4.18 -21.48 -27.79
C ARG A 466 -4.35 -20.22 -26.90
N PRO A 467 -3.99 -20.26 -25.62
CA PRO A 467 -4.00 -19.06 -24.79
C PRO A 467 -2.97 -18.06 -25.36
N ARG A 468 -3.36 -16.82 -25.48
CA ARG A 468 -2.45 -15.73 -25.82
C ARG A 468 -1.47 -15.54 -24.68
N ARG A 469 -0.31 -16.19 -24.76
CA ARG A 469 0.79 -16.22 -23.79
C ARG A 469 0.48 -17.07 -22.55
N GLY A 470 1.14 -18.19 -22.40
CA GLY A 470 1.11 -18.96 -21.18
C GLY A 470 2.04 -20.17 -21.23
N ARG A 471 2.98 -20.34 -20.28
CA ARG A 471 3.69 -21.59 -19.98
C ARG A 471 3.13 -22.20 -18.70
N VAL A 472 2.75 -23.46 -18.73
CA VAL A 472 2.46 -24.23 -17.52
C VAL A 472 3.79 -24.75 -16.98
N LEU A 473 4.17 -24.32 -15.80
CA LEU A 473 5.36 -24.83 -15.11
C LEU A 473 4.90 -25.82 -14.04
N LEU A 474 5.33 -27.05 -14.14
CA LEU A 474 5.20 -28.05 -13.08
C LEU A 474 6.43 -27.91 -12.20
N THR A 475 6.29 -27.43 -10.99
CA THR A 475 7.31 -27.54 -9.96
C THR A 475 6.82 -28.55 -8.93
N LEU A 476 7.52 -29.66 -8.86
CA LEU A 476 7.46 -30.57 -7.72
C LEU A 476 8.51 -30.08 -6.73
N ASP A 477 8.09 -29.28 -5.77
CA ASP A 477 9.00 -28.82 -4.71
C ASP A 477 8.74 -29.60 -3.42
N ASP A 478 9.78 -30.26 -2.93
CA ASP A 478 9.89 -30.71 -1.54
C ASP A 478 10.27 -29.48 -0.65
N ALA A 479 9.41 -28.46 -0.63
CA ALA A 479 9.67 -27.29 0.18
C ALA A 479 9.43 -27.59 1.67
N PRO A 480 10.27 -27.08 2.59
CA PRO A 480 10.03 -27.20 4.02
C PRO A 480 8.73 -26.46 4.41
N PRO A 481 8.02 -26.92 5.47
CA PRO A 481 6.79 -26.29 5.91
C PRO A 481 7.03 -24.83 6.30
N ALA A 482 6.05 -23.97 5.98
CA ALA A 482 6.08 -22.56 6.37
C ALA A 482 6.18 -22.44 7.91
N PRO A 483 6.93 -21.44 8.44
CA PRO A 483 7.04 -21.24 9.89
C PRO A 483 5.67 -21.00 10.51
N GLY A 484 5.28 -21.82 11.49
CA GLY A 484 4.01 -21.72 12.21
C GLY A 484 3.07 -22.91 12.06
N PHE A 485 3.40 -23.89 11.21
CA PHE A 485 2.73 -25.18 11.18
C PHE A 485 3.35 -26.18 12.14
N GLU A 486 2.53 -26.86 12.95
CA GLU A 486 3.02 -27.91 13.85
C GLU A 486 3.75 -29.03 13.10
N PRO A 487 4.84 -29.62 13.66
CA PRO A 487 5.70 -30.57 12.97
C PRO A 487 5.02 -31.90 12.57
N ALA A 488 3.79 -32.14 12.99
CA ALA A 488 3.07 -33.41 12.75
C ALA A 488 2.36 -33.48 11.38
N ARG A 489 2.29 -32.39 10.61
CA ARG A 489 1.62 -32.37 9.29
C ARG A 489 2.50 -31.68 8.25
N GLN A 490 3.37 -32.45 7.61
CA GLN A 490 4.10 -31.98 6.43
C GLN A 490 3.15 -31.92 5.22
N LEU A 491 2.91 -30.70 4.72
CA LEU A 491 2.36 -30.49 3.37
C LEU A 491 3.43 -30.91 2.36
N GLY A 492 3.23 -32.01 1.69
CA GLY A 492 4.12 -32.48 0.63
C GLY A 492 3.40 -32.52 -0.71
N THR A 493 4.02 -31.99 -1.72
CA THR A 493 3.66 -31.94 -3.14
C THR A 493 2.73 -30.77 -3.50
N PHE A 494 3.34 -29.70 -4.01
CA PHE A 494 2.64 -28.55 -4.60
C PHE A 494 2.50 -28.78 -6.11
N TYR A 495 1.32 -28.50 -6.65
CA TYR A 495 1.08 -28.40 -8.07
C TYR A 495 0.75 -26.96 -8.42
N ALA A 496 1.56 -26.34 -9.25
CA ALA A 496 1.33 -24.98 -9.71
C ALA A 496 1.09 -24.96 -11.21
N TRP A 497 0.03 -24.26 -11.65
CA TRP A 497 -0.25 -24.01 -13.04
C TRP A 497 -0.09 -22.50 -13.30
N ARG A 498 0.69 -22.14 -14.29
CA ARG A 498 0.82 -20.78 -14.75
C ARG A 498 0.24 -20.65 -16.14
N ARG A 499 -0.54 -19.61 -16.33
CA ARG A 499 -0.87 -19.10 -17.66
C ARG A 499 0.37 -18.38 -18.19
N SER A 500 0.90 -18.79 -19.33
CA SER A 500 2.08 -18.16 -19.94
C SER A 500 1.70 -17.06 -20.90
#